data_90e4534077700cdb773af67847d126f4
#
_entry.id   90e4534077700cdb773af67847d126f4
#
_cell.length_a   1.000
_cell.length_b   1.000
_cell.length_c   1.000
_cell.angle_alpha   90.00
_cell.angle_beta   90.00
_cell.angle_gamma   90.00
#
_symmetry.space_group_name_H-M   'P 1'
#
loop_
_entity.id
_entity.type
_entity.pdbx_description
1 polymer ?
#
loop_
_entity_poly.entity_id
_entity_poly.type
_entity_poly.pdbx_seq_one_letter_code
_entity_poly.pdbx_strand_id
1 'polypeptide(L)'
;MKVLLGFSGGVDSSIAAYLLMQQGYDVTGCFMRNWDSIANNDIKGNPTLGGSKCSQEIDYDYAVKAAKVLNLPLIRHDFIDSYWNEVFTAFINAYKQGVTPNPDVFCNRFVKFGKFLEFARENGYDMIAMGHYARKVNVIGVDCLA
;
A
#
# COMPACT_ATOMS: atom_id res chain seq x y z
N MET A 1 -7.96 7.72 -18.67
CA MET A 1 -8.37 7.02 -17.42
C MET A 1 -7.43 7.43 -16.32
N LYS A 2 -8.00 7.84 -15.18
CA LYS A 2 -7.24 8.22 -13.98
C LYS A 2 -6.99 7.00 -13.11
N VAL A 3 -5.74 6.76 -12.77
CA VAL A 3 -5.32 5.61 -11.96
C VAL A 3 -4.69 6.08 -10.67
N LEU A 4 -5.19 5.61 -9.54
CA LEU A 4 -4.55 5.79 -8.24
C LEU A 4 -3.68 4.57 -7.96
N LEU A 5 -2.37 4.76 -7.92
CA LEU A 5 -1.39 3.69 -7.68
C LEU A 5 -0.94 3.69 -6.23
N GLY A 6 -1.08 2.57 -5.53
CA GLY A 6 -0.41 2.37 -4.25
C GLY A 6 1.10 2.39 -4.43
N PHE A 7 1.74 3.48 -3.98
CA PHE A 7 3.13 3.81 -4.28
C PHE A 7 3.98 3.85 -3.03
N SER A 8 4.82 2.84 -2.84
CA SER A 8 5.75 2.75 -1.71
C SER A 8 7.13 3.38 -2.00
N GLY A 9 7.42 3.68 -3.26
CA GLY A 9 8.76 4.11 -3.69
C GLY A 9 9.76 2.95 -3.87
N GLY A 10 9.34 1.71 -3.62
CA GLY A 10 10.11 0.51 -3.93
C GLY A 10 10.10 0.19 -5.45
N VAL A 11 10.93 -0.77 -5.86
CA VAL A 11 11.13 -1.13 -7.27
C VAL A 11 9.81 -1.48 -7.97
N ASP A 12 9.00 -2.37 -7.37
CA ASP A 12 7.79 -2.88 -8.01
C ASP A 12 6.74 -1.79 -8.26
N SER A 13 6.48 -0.95 -7.25
CA SER A 13 5.56 0.17 -7.39
C SER A 13 6.06 1.23 -8.38
N SER A 14 7.39 1.44 -8.44
CA SER A 14 8.00 2.38 -9.38
C SER A 14 7.92 1.87 -10.83
N ILE A 15 8.16 0.58 -11.07
CA ILE A 15 7.99 -0.03 -12.38
C ILE A 15 6.52 -0.04 -12.80
N ALA A 16 5.59 -0.33 -11.88
CA ALA A 16 4.16 -0.26 -12.16
C ALA A 16 3.75 1.16 -12.58
N ALA A 17 4.23 2.21 -11.88
CA ALA A 17 4.00 3.60 -12.25
C ALA A 17 4.50 3.90 -13.67
N TYR A 18 5.76 3.55 -13.93
CA TYR A 18 6.40 3.77 -15.23
C TYR A 18 5.62 3.11 -16.38
N LEU A 19 5.27 1.84 -16.22
CA LEU A 19 4.55 1.09 -17.26
C LEU A 19 3.13 1.63 -17.51
N LEU A 20 2.41 2.03 -16.47
CA LEU A 20 1.09 2.65 -16.61
C LEU A 20 1.17 3.99 -17.32
N MET A 21 2.15 4.82 -16.98
CA MET A 21 2.39 6.12 -17.66
C MET A 21 2.76 5.92 -19.14
N GLN A 22 3.59 4.90 -19.46
CA GLN A 22 3.93 4.56 -20.86
C GLN A 22 2.71 4.08 -21.65
N GLN A 23 1.72 3.49 -21.01
CA GLN A 23 0.45 3.09 -21.61
C GLN A 23 -0.54 4.26 -21.76
N GLY A 24 -0.17 5.48 -21.35
CA GLY A 24 -0.98 6.68 -21.50
C GLY A 24 -2.05 6.87 -20.41
N TYR A 25 -1.94 6.19 -19.27
CA TYR A 25 -2.80 6.45 -18.13
C TYR A 25 -2.39 7.73 -17.39
N ASP A 26 -3.37 8.43 -16.83
CA ASP A 26 -3.16 9.55 -15.91
C ASP A 26 -2.96 8.98 -14.50
N VAL A 27 -1.70 8.83 -14.08
CA VAL A 27 -1.32 8.10 -12.87
C VAL A 27 -0.98 9.07 -11.75
N THR A 28 -1.60 8.88 -10.59
CA THR A 28 -1.21 9.51 -9.34
C THR A 28 -0.73 8.43 -8.37
N GLY A 29 0.46 8.57 -7.82
CA GLY A 29 0.95 7.74 -6.73
C GLY A 29 0.27 8.13 -5.41
N CYS A 30 -0.08 7.15 -4.59
CA CYS A 30 -0.55 7.35 -3.24
C CYS A 30 0.32 6.56 -2.26
N PHE A 31 1.03 7.27 -1.40
CA PHE A 31 1.71 6.66 -0.27
C PHE A 31 0.70 6.38 0.84
N MET A 32 0.49 5.11 1.15
CA MET A 32 -0.43 4.67 2.21
C MET A 32 0.33 4.59 3.53
N ARG A 33 0.00 5.48 4.48
CA ARG A 33 0.52 5.40 5.84
C ARG A 33 -0.39 4.51 6.67
N ASN A 34 0.11 3.34 7.05
CA ASN A 34 -0.67 2.31 7.74
C ASN A 34 -0.31 2.17 9.23
N TRP A 35 0.79 2.78 9.66
CA TRP A 35 1.32 2.64 11.02
C TRP A 35 1.92 3.94 11.54
N ASP A 36 1.82 4.15 12.84
CA ASP A 36 2.47 5.24 13.55
C ASP A 36 3.28 4.68 14.71
N SER A 37 4.60 4.55 14.52
CA SER A 37 5.50 4.00 15.51
C SER A 37 5.60 4.88 16.77
N ILE A 38 5.35 6.19 16.65
CA ILE A 38 5.38 7.12 17.78
C ILE A 38 4.14 6.89 18.65
N ALA A 39 2.95 6.91 18.03
CA ALA A 39 1.69 6.70 18.74
C ALA A 39 1.62 5.31 19.39
N ASN A 40 2.21 4.30 18.75
CA ASN A 40 2.22 2.92 19.25
C ASN A 40 3.42 2.59 20.15
N ASN A 41 4.29 3.56 20.43
CA ASN A 41 5.48 3.42 21.30
C ASN A 41 6.39 2.23 20.91
N ASP A 42 6.53 1.95 19.60
CA ASP A 42 7.33 0.85 19.07
C ASP A 42 8.68 1.26 18.49
N ILE A 43 9.05 2.55 18.59
CA ILE A 43 10.32 3.08 18.09
C ILE A 43 11.52 2.37 18.74
N LYS A 44 11.42 2.11 20.04
CA LYS A 44 12.50 1.45 20.80
C LYS A 44 12.67 -0.02 20.48
N GLY A 45 11.66 -0.68 19.96
CA GLY A 45 11.67 -2.10 19.58
C GLY A 45 12.24 -2.36 18.19
N ASN A 46 12.48 -1.33 17.39
CA ASN A 46 12.98 -1.49 16.03
C ASN A 46 14.47 -1.07 15.93
N PRO A 47 15.41 -2.03 15.87
CA PRO A 47 16.84 -1.73 15.82
C PRO A 47 17.29 -1.02 14.53
N THR A 48 16.44 -0.97 13.51
CA THR A 48 16.72 -0.27 12.24
C THR A 48 16.43 1.23 12.33
N LEU A 49 15.71 1.68 13.37
CA LEU A 49 15.39 3.08 13.60
C LEU A 49 16.48 3.72 14.47
N GLY A 50 17.59 4.07 13.86
CA GLY A 50 18.69 4.80 14.52
C GLY A 50 18.38 6.26 14.88
N GLY A 51 17.09 6.65 14.96
CA GLY A 51 16.68 8.03 15.20
C GLY A 51 15.23 8.17 15.69
N SER A 52 14.78 9.41 15.85
CA SER A 52 13.45 9.78 16.36
C SER A 52 12.34 9.73 15.28
N LYS A 53 12.64 9.31 14.03
CA LYS A 53 11.67 9.23 12.94
C LYS A 53 10.99 7.87 12.91
N CYS A 54 9.68 7.86 12.70
CA CYS A 54 8.91 6.66 12.37
C CYS A 54 9.43 6.04 11.06
N SER A 55 9.48 4.69 10.97
CA SER A 55 9.89 3.98 9.75
C SER A 55 9.09 4.42 8.52
N GLN A 56 7.80 4.63 8.69
CA GLN A 56 6.92 5.08 7.60
C GLN A 56 7.25 6.49 7.08
N GLU A 57 7.83 7.37 7.92
CA GLU A 57 8.31 8.68 7.46
C GLU A 57 9.59 8.54 6.61
N ILE A 58 10.46 7.58 6.95
CA ILE A 58 11.65 7.27 6.16
C ILE A 58 11.22 6.67 4.80
N ASP A 59 10.25 5.75 4.80
CA ASP A 59 9.72 5.15 3.58
C ASP A 59 9.04 6.21 2.70
N TYR A 60 8.32 7.17 3.30
CA TYR A 60 7.74 8.28 2.58
C TYR A 60 8.81 9.17 1.91
N ASP A 61 9.92 9.45 2.60
CA ASP A 61 11.04 10.20 2.00
C ASP A 61 11.61 9.47 0.75
N TYR A 62 11.68 8.13 0.78
CA TYR A 62 12.06 7.34 -0.39
C TYR A 62 11.01 7.42 -1.51
N ALA A 63 9.73 7.31 -1.17
CA ALA A 63 8.66 7.44 -2.14
C ALA A 63 8.66 8.81 -2.84
N VAL A 64 8.89 9.90 -2.10
CA VAL A 64 9.03 11.25 -2.67
C VAL A 64 10.19 11.34 -3.66
N LYS A 65 11.34 10.75 -3.32
CA LYS A 65 12.51 10.74 -4.23
C LYS A 65 12.21 9.96 -5.52
N ALA A 66 11.62 8.77 -5.39
CA ALA A 66 11.26 7.94 -6.54
C ALA A 66 10.20 8.61 -7.43
N ALA A 67 9.18 9.22 -6.82
CA ALA A 67 8.14 9.96 -7.54
C ALA A 67 8.73 11.14 -8.34
N LYS A 68 9.69 11.87 -7.77
CA LYS A 68 10.38 12.97 -8.47
C LYS A 68 11.13 12.48 -9.71
N VAL A 69 11.82 11.34 -9.61
CA VAL A 69 12.55 10.76 -10.77
C VAL A 69 11.59 10.38 -11.89
N LEU A 70 10.41 9.89 -11.55
CA LEU A 70 9.38 9.49 -12.51
C LEU A 70 8.50 10.65 -13.00
N ASN A 71 8.63 11.86 -12.45
CA ASN A 71 7.66 12.95 -12.63
C ASN A 71 6.23 12.53 -12.31
N LEU A 72 6.07 11.65 -11.30
CA LEU A 72 4.80 11.12 -10.84
C LEU A 72 4.18 12.05 -9.79
N PRO A 73 2.95 12.57 -9.97
CA PRO A 73 2.21 13.22 -8.89
C PRO A 73 2.07 12.26 -7.71
N LEU A 74 2.41 12.70 -6.51
CA LEU A 74 2.37 11.88 -5.29
C LEU A 74 1.49 12.55 -4.24
N ILE A 75 0.53 11.80 -3.74
CA ILE A 75 -0.25 12.15 -2.55
C ILE A 75 0.09 11.19 -1.42
N ARG A 76 -0.25 11.59 -0.20
CA ARG A 76 -0.15 10.76 1.00
C ARG A 76 -1.52 10.67 1.64
N HIS A 77 -1.91 9.46 2.06
CA HIS A 77 -3.14 9.26 2.80
C HIS A 77 -2.94 8.29 3.97
N ASP A 78 -3.58 8.62 5.11
CA ASP A 78 -3.46 7.86 6.34
C ASP A 78 -4.57 6.81 6.43
N PHE A 79 -4.17 5.53 6.52
CA PHE A 79 -5.05 4.38 6.75
C PHE A 79 -4.79 3.74 8.12
N ILE A 80 -4.18 4.49 9.07
CA ILE A 80 -3.75 3.99 10.38
C ILE A 80 -4.91 3.36 11.13
N ASP A 81 -6.05 4.05 11.23
CA ASP A 81 -7.22 3.54 11.95
C ASP A 81 -7.80 2.27 11.32
N SER A 82 -7.88 2.25 9.98
CA SER A 82 -8.35 1.06 9.26
C SER A 82 -7.40 -0.12 9.45
N TYR A 83 -6.10 0.11 9.35
CA TYR A 83 -5.09 -0.92 9.57
C TYR A 83 -5.14 -1.45 11.00
N TRP A 84 -5.25 -0.58 12.00
CA TRP A 84 -5.34 -0.96 13.39
C TRP A 84 -6.57 -1.83 13.67
N ASN A 85 -7.74 -1.37 13.23
CA ASN A 85 -9.00 -2.05 13.55
C ASN A 85 -9.20 -3.35 12.78
N GLU A 86 -8.87 -3.37 11.49
CA GLU A 86 -9.24 -4.47 10.59
C GLU A 86 -8.08 -5.47 10.37
N VAL A 87 -6.82 -5.04 10.53
CA VAL A 87 -5.65 -5.89 10.29
C VAL A 87 -4.98 -6.26 11.61
N PHE A 88 -4.50 -5.27 12.37
CA PHE A 88 -3.71 -5.51 13.56
C PHE A 88 -4.52 -6.17 14.68
N THR A 89 -5.74 -5.68 14.94
CA THR A 89 -6.63 -6.27 15.96
C THR A 89 -7.02 -7.71 15.59
N ALA A 90 -7.33 -7.97 14.33
CA ALA A 90 -7.63 -9.32 13.85
C ALA A 90 -6.42 -10.26 13.99
N PHE A 91 -5.21 -9.75 13.65
CA PHE A 91 -3.95 -10.47 13.83
C PHE A 91 -3.73 -10.87 15.29
N ILE A 92 -3.82 -9.92 16.23
CA ILE A 92 -3.61 -10.18 17.65
C ILE A 92 -4.65 -11.18 18.21
N ASN A 93 -5.91 -11.07 17.79
CA ASN A 93 -6.98 -11.97 18.26
C ASN A 93 -6.75 -13.41 17.76
N ALA A 94 -6.33 -13.59 16.51
CA ALA A 94 -6.01 -14.91 15.98
C ALA A 94 -4.79 -15.52 16.70
N TYR A 95 -3.77 -14.69 16.98
CA TYR A 95 -2.58 -15.12 17.71
C TYR A 95 -2.90 -15.58 19.13
N LYS A 96 -3.78 -14.86 19.84
CA LYS A 96 -4.29 -15.26 21.17
C LYS A 96 -5.02 -16.60 21.16
N GLN A 97 -5.59 -17.01 20.03
CA GLN A 97 -6.28 -18.29 19.83
C GLN A 97 -5.33 -19.42 19.39
N GLY A 98 -4.01 -19.16 19.33
CA GLY A 98 -3.02 -20.15 18.91
C GLY A 98 -2.94 -20.35 17.39
N VAL A 99 -3.56 -19.47 16.60
CA VAL A 99 -3.47 -19.46 15.14
C VAL A 99 -2.36 -18.49 14.71
N THR A 100 -1.56 -18.87 13.75
CA THR A 100 -0.58 -17.97 13.12
C THR A 100 -1.20 -17.32 11.87
N PRO A 101 -1.75 -16.11 11.99
CA PRO A 101 -2.37 -15.42 10.87
C PRO A 101 -1.32 -14.78 9.97
N ASN A 102 -1.71 -14.51 8.71
CA ASN A 102 -0.93 -13.71 7.80
C ASN A 102 -1.52 -12.30 7.72
N PRO A 103 -0.86 -11.28 8.31
CA PRO A 103 -1.37 -9.90 8.31
C PRO A 103 -1.41 -9.28 6.90
N ASP A 104 -0.57 -9.76 5.96
CA ASP A 104 -0.57 -9.25 4.58
C ASP A 104 -1.87 -9.59 3.85
N VAL A 105 -2.44 -10.78 4.12
CA VAL A 105 -3.75 -11.17 3.57
C VAL A 105 -4.84 -10.21 4.05
N PHE A 106 -4.85 -9.89 5.34
CA PHE A 106 -5.79 -8.92 5.91
C PHE A 106 -5.55 -7.51 5.34
N CYS A 107 -4.29 -7.08 5.28
CA CYS A 107 -3.94 -5.78 4.71
C CYS A 107 -4.38 -5.67 3.23
N ASN A 108 -4.11 -6.70 2.42
CA ASN A 108 -4.57 -6.72 1.04
C ASN A 108 -6.09 -6.63 0.95
N ARG A 109 -6.82 -7.44 1.75
CA ARG A 109 -8.28 -7.52 1.70
C ARG A 109 -8.94 -6.21 2.16
N PHE A 110 -8.57 -5.70 3.33
CA PHE A 110 -9.30 -4.62 3.99
C PHE A 110 -8.75 -3.24 3.66
N VAL A 111 -7.43 -3.09 3.56
CA VAL A 111 -6.81 -1.79 3.30
C VAL A 111 -6.58 -1.59 1.81
N LYS A 112 -5.74 -2.42 1.15
CA LYS A 112 -5.31 -2.16 -0.24
C LYS A 112 -6.43 -2.33 -1.26
N PHE A 113 -7.25 -3.38 -1.16
CA PHE A 113 -8.37 -3.62 -2.07
C PHE A 113 -9.73 -3.29 -1.45
N GLY A 114 -9.75 -2.76 -0.23
CA GLY A 114 -10.92 -2.23 0.47
C GLY A 114 -10.87 -0.72 0.56
N LYS A 115 -10.36 -0.19 1.67
CA LYS A 115 -10.35 1.25 1.98
C LYS A 115 -9.64 2.13 0.94
N PHE A 116 -8.55 1.65 0.36
CA PHE A 116 -7.86 2.36 -0.71
C PHE A 116 -8.71 2.47 -1.99
N LEU A 117 -9.47 1.42 -2.33
CA LEU A 117 -10.41 1.48 -3.45
C LEU A 117 -11.57 2.44 -3.18
N GLU A 118 -12.13 2.45 -1.94
CA GLU A 118 -13.15 3.42 -1.53
C GLU A 118 -12.61 4.85 -1.69
N PHE A 119 -11.44 5.13 -1.13
CA PHE A 119 -10.77 6.42 -1.24
C PHE A 119 -10.55 6.85 -2.70
N ALA A 120 -10.10 5.94 -3.56
CA ALA A 120 -9.90 6.22 -4.99
C ALA A 120 -11.21 6.64 -5.67
N ARG A 121 -12.31 5.92 -5.41
CA ARG A 121 -13.64 6.24 -5.98
C ARG A 121 -14.16 7.60 -5.51
N GLU A 122 -14.04 7.89 -4.23
CA GLU A 122 -14.46 9.16 -3.63
C GLU A 122 -13.67 10.36 -4.19
N ASN A 123 -12.43 10.13 -4.63
CA ASN A 123 -11.55 11.16 -5.21
C ASN A 123 -11.54 11.16 -6.75
N GLY A 124 -12.48 10.47 -7.39
CA GLY A 124 -12.69 10.53 -8.84
C GLY A 124 -11.64 9.81 -9.68
N TYR A 125 -11.00 8.77 -9.13
CA TYR A 125 -10.16 7.85 -9.89
C TYR A 125 -10.99 6.72 -10.47
N ASP A 126 -10.67 6.35 -11.71
CA ASP A 126 -11.37 5.28 -12.43
C ASP A 126 -10.94 3.89 -11.98
N MET A 127 -9.66 3.75 -11.57
CA MET A 127 -9.03 2.49 -11.21
C MET A 127 -8.01 2.66 -10.10
N ILE A 128 -7.73 1.56 -9.39
CA ILE A 128 -6.55 1.44 -8.55
C ILE A 128 -5.51 0.52 -9.20
N ALA A 129 -4.25 0.72 -8.86
CA ALA A 129 -3.16 -0.17 -9.24
C ALA A 129 -2.22 -0.42 -8.06
N MET A 130 -1.54 -1.56 -8.10
CA MET A 130 -0.56 -1.98 -7.08
C MET A 130 0.62 -2.67 -7.75
N GLY A 131 1.79 -2.63 -7.12
CA GLY A 131 2.98 -3.37 -7.55
C GLY A 131 3.01 -4.82 -7.05
N HIS A 132 1.91 -5.57 -7.22
CA HIS A 132 1.86 -6.99 -6.82
C HIS A 132 2.36 -7.91 -7.93
N TYR A 133 2.98 -9.03 -7.52
CA TYR A 133 3.31 -10.14 -8.42
C TYR A 133 2.07 -10.98 -8.69
N ALA A 134 1.28 -10.55 -9.65
CA ALA A 134 0.07 -11.25 -10.03
C ALA A 134 -0.25 -10.99 -11.50
N ARG A 135 -0.83 -11.97 -12.16
CA ARG A 135 -1.30 -11.83 -13.53
C ARG A 135 -2.67 -12.47 -13.71
N LYS A 136 -3.43 -11.92 -14.64
CA LYS A 136 -4.67 -12.52 -15.09
C LYS A 136 -4.35 -13.59 -16.13
N VAL A 137 -4.85 -14.79 -15.92
CA VAL A 137 -4.79 -15.90 -16.89
C VAL A 137 -6.19 -16.39 -17.18
N ASN A 138 -6.44 -16.80 -18.42
CA ASN A 138 -7.70 -17.45 -18.79
C ASN A 138 -7.49 -18.97 -18.81
N VAL A 139 -8.23 -19.68 -17.96
CA VAL A 139 -8.22 -21.14 -17.89
C VAL A 139 -9.61 -21.65 -18.29
N ILE A 140 -9.69 -22.25 -19.47
CA ILE A 140 -10.94 -22.84 -20.02
C ILE A 140 -12.12 -21.83 -19.97
N GLY A 141 -11.88 -20.60 -20.44
CA GLY A 141 -12.91 -19.54 -20.48
C GLY A 141 -13.18 -18.83 -19.15
N VAL A 142 -12.48 -19.20 -18.08
CA VAL A 142 -12.58 -18.54 -16.75
C VAL A 142 -11.34 -17.70 -16.51
N ASP A 143 -11.54 -16.43 -16.20
CA ASP A 143 -10.44 -15.55 -15.78
C ASP A 143 -10.03 -15.86 -14.36
N CYS A 144 -8.77 -16.21 -14.18
CA CYS A 144 -8.16 -16.54 -12.90
C CYS A 144 -7.00 -15.58 -12.60
N LEU A 145 -6.74 -15.35 -11.32
CA LEU A 145 -5.54 -14.70 -10.85
C LEU A 145 -4.46 -15.76 -10.62
N ALA A 146 -3.23 -15.51 -11.13
CA ALA A 146 -2.08 -16.41 -11.00
C ALA A 146 -0.83 -15.65 -10.52
#